data_85b54668b2555e826248ae091da179bd
#
_entry.id   85b54668b2555e826248ae091da179bd
#
_cell.length_a   1.000
_cell.length_b   1.000
_cell.length_c   1.000
_cell.angle_alpha   90.00
_cell.angle_beta   90.00
_cell.angle_gamma   90.00
#
_symmetry.space_group_name_H-M   'P 1'
#
loop_
_entity.id
_entity.type
_entity.pdbx_description
1 polymer ?
#
loop_
_entity_poly.entity_id
_entity_poly.type
_entity_poly.pdbx_seq_one_letter_code
_entity_poly.pdbx_strand_id
1 'polypeptide(L)'
;VEDKVEVMMSASGTLAGKRIAVLAADGVEQAELNAALAALKDAGAQAALIALRTGRIRAMNVHQPGDLVRVDGKVDDARAADYDGLLIPGGYIAPDLLRQSAQAREFVRGFDAAGKPVAAMSHAALVLVSSGLAAGRTLTSWPGVRDDLVNAGATWRNQDAVRDGRLLTSRTPQDAAAFVRELIPFLAGEDQAASSTAQPGSDPPQQTPSELPDQSLRWLAAPSLGAMLSLAIVGVGVVAANRSLRKREFRDAQSGQAQAQAGPEG
;
A
#
# COMPACT_ATOMS: atom_id res chain seq x y z
N VAL A 1 20.32 6.05 -29.55
CA VAL A 1 19.08 6.86 -29.43
C VAL A 1 17.96 6.14 -30.19
N GLU A 2 18.24 5.53 -31.35
CA GLU A 2 17.28 4.81 -32.18
C GLU A 2 16.80 3.53 -31.49
N ASP A 3 17.68 2.74 -30.87
CA ASP A 3 17.31 1.52 -30.12
C ASP A 3 16.32 1.78 -28.95
N LYS A 4 16.43 2.93 -28.28
CA LYS A 4 15.50 3.30 -27.21
C LYS A 4 14.11 3.68 -27.72
N VAL A 5 14.03 4.28 -28.89
CA VAL A 5 12.77 4.68 -29.53
C VAL A 5 12.03 3.45 -30.05
N GLU A 6 12.76 2.48 -30.62
CA GLU A 6 12.16 1.24 -31.16
C GLU A 6 11.61 0.36 -30.03
N VAL A 7 12.30 0.23 -28.90
CA VAL A 7 11.80 -0.48 -27.70
C VAL A 7 10.56 0.21 -27.11
N MET A 8 10.51 1.53 -27.10
CA MET A 8 9.33 2.27 -26.60
C MET A 8 8.13 2.17 -27.56
N MET A 9 8.35 2.14 -28.87
CA MET A 9 7.28 1.98 -29.85
C MET A 9 6.73 0.55 -29.93
N SER A 10 7.55 -0.46 -29.61
CA SER A 10 7.14 -1.88 -29.56
C SER A 10 6.20 -2.22 -28.41
N ALA A 11 6.27 -1.49 -27.29
CA ALA A 11 5.40 -1.73 -26.12
C ALA A 11 4.01 -1.09 -26.24
N SER A 12 3.85 -0.12 -27.17
CA SER A 12 2.57 0.57 -27.37
C SER A 12 1.56 -0.37 -28.01
N GLY A 13 0.52 -0.73 -27.24
CA GLY A 13 -0.56 -1.61 -27.69
C GLY A 13 -0.37 -3.11 -27.42
N THR A 14 0.75 -3.53 -26.83
CA THR A 14 1.02 -4.96 -26.50
C THR A 14 -0.07 -5.58 -25.61
N LEU A 15 -0.71 -4.79 -24.75
CA LEU A 15 -1.82 -5.22 -23.89
C LEU A 15 -3.17 -4.65 -24.32
N ALA A 16 -3.33 -4.27 -25.59
CA ALA A 16 -4.59 -3.75 -26.11
C ALA A 16 -5.73 -4.75 -25.90
N GLY A 17 -6.84 -4.26 -25.32
CA GLY A 17 -7.99 -5.08 -24.96
C GLY A 17 -7.86 -5.92 -23.69
N LYS A 18 -6.69 -6.00 -23.07
CA LYS A 18 -6.51 -6.69 -21.78
C LYS A 18 -7.04 -5.84 -20.62
N ARG A 19 -7.71 -6.49 -19.68
CA ARG A 19 -8.18 -5.90 -18.42
C ARG A 19 -7.34 -6.40 -17.26
N ILE A 20 -6.65 -5.51 -16.59
CA ILE A 20 -5.76 -5.85 -15.46
C ILE A 20 -6.36 -5.32 -14.15
N ALA A 21 -6.60 -6.23 -13.22
CA ALA A 21 -6.96 -5.84 -11.86
C ALA A 21 -5.72 -5.32 -11.12
N VAL A 22 -5.83 -4.17 -10.49
CA VAL A 22 -4.80 -3.62 -9.59
C VAL A 22 -5.37 -3.65 -8.19
N LEU A 23 -4.97 -4.65 -7.39
CA LEU A 23 -5.47 -4.83 -6.03
C LEU A 23 -4.65 -4.01 -5.05
N ALA A 24 -5.29 -3.01 -4.42
CA ALA A 24 -4.62 -2.12 -3.48
C ALA A 24 -5.53 -1.78 -2.29
N ALA A 25 -4.95 -1.15 -1.27
CA ALA A 25 -5.67 -0.63 -0.11
C ALA A 25 -5.03 0.69 0.36
N ASP A 26 -5.59 1.30 1.41
CA ASP A 26 -4.94 2.43 2.05
C ASP A 26 -3.51 2.07 2.48
N GLY A 27 -2.58 2.98 2.23
CA GLY A 27 -1.16 2.74 2.51
C GLY A 27 -0.39 2.03 1.40
N VAL A 28 -0.95 1.95 0.18
CA VAL A 28 -0.21 1.50 -1.01
C VAL A 28 0.95 2.44 -1.33
N GLU A 29 2.11 1.88 -1.72
CA GLU A 29 3.25 2.69 -2.13
C GLU A 29 2.96 3.44 -3.43
N GLN A 30 2.98 4.77 -3.36
CA GLN A 30 2.57 5.64 -4.48
C GLN A 30 3.47 5.50 -5.70
N ALA A 31 4.78 5.39 -5.49
CA ALA A 31 5.73 5.26 -6.59
C ALA A 31 5.51 3.97 -7.38
N GLU A 32 5.29 2.85 -6.69
CA GLU A 32 5.01 1.55 -7.32
C GLU A 32 3.68 1.55 -8.06
N LEU A 33 2.63 2.06 -7.43
CA LEU A 33 1.31 2.16 -8.04
C LEU A 33 1.33 3.02 -9.31
N ASN A 34 1.93 4.21 -9.23
CA ASN A 34 1.98 5.14 -10.36
C ASN A 34 2.82 4.59 -11.52
N ALA A 35 3.98 3.99 -11.23
CA ALA A 35 4.84 3.39 -12.27
C ALA A 35 4.11 2.25 -13.00
N ALA A 36 3.44 1.39 -12.26
CA ALA A 36 2.70 0.28 -12.83
C ALA A 36 1.47 0.73 -13.64
N LEU A 37 0.66 1.67 -13.12
CA LEU A 37 -0.48 2.22 -13.83
C LEU A 37 -0.08 2.94 -15.12
N ALA A 38 1.01 3.71 -15.10
CA ALA A 38 1.54 4.36 -16.29
C ALA A 38 1.95 3.32 -17.34
N ALA A 39 2.72 2.31 -16.96
CA ALA A 39 3.16 1.25 -17.86
C ALA A 39 1.99 0.46 -18.47
N LEU A 40 0.98 0.10 -17.67
CA LEU A 40 -0.21 -0.59 -18.16
C LEU A 40 -0.97 0.27 -19.18
N LYS A 41 -1.13 1.56 -18.89
CA LYS A 41 -1.77 2.53 -19.79
C LYS A 41 -1.01 2.68 -21.11
N ASP A 42 0.30 2.83 -21.04
CA ASP A 42 1.17 3.01 -22.22
C ASP A 42 1.17 1.75 -23.08
N ALA A 43 1.03 0.57 -22.49
CA ALA A 43 0.85 -0.70 -23.18
C ALA A 43 -0.59 -0.94 -23.70
N GLY A 44 -1.53 -0.03 -23.47
CA GLY A 44 -2.91 -0.12 -23.96
C GLY A 44 -3.84 -0.97 -23.12
N ALA A 45 -3.45 -1.39 -21.91
CA ALA A 45 -4.30 -2.16 -21.00
C ALA A 45 -5.35 -1.28 -20.30
N GLN A 46 -6.48 -1.88 -19.96
CA GLN A 46 -7.48 -1.30 -19.07
C GLN A 46 -7.17 -1.73 -17.63
N ALA A 47 -6.54 -0.85 -16.86
CA ALA A 47 -6.30 -1.07 -15.43
C ALA A 47 -7.55 -0.70 -14.63
N ALA A 48 -7.97 -1.58 -13.72
CA ALA A 48 -9.05 -1.33 -12.77
C ALA A 48 -8.52 -1.43 -11.33
N LEU A 49 -8.59 -0.33 -10.57
CA LEU A 49 -8.18 -0.30 -9.17
C LEU A 49 -9.26 -0.91 -8.29
N ILE A 50 -8.96 -2.09 -7.75
CA ILE A 50 -9.83 -2.86 -6.86
C ILE A 50 -9.33 -2.71 -5.42
N ALA A 51 -10.22 -2.40 -4.49
CA ALA A 51 -9.85 -2.18 -3.10
C ALA A 51 -10.84 -2.79 -2.11
N LEU A 52 -10.50 -2.76 -0.81
CA LEU A 52 -11.35 -3.28 0.27
C LEU A 52 -12.62 -2.41 0.49
N ARG A 53 -12.62 -1.18 -0.01
CA ARG A 53 -13.74 -0.24 0.09
C ARG A 53 -13.91 0.55 -1.20
N THR A 54 -15.07 1.13 -1.39
CA THR A 54 -15.35 2.06 -2.49
C THR A 54 -14.82 3.48 -2.20
N GLY A 55 -14.86 4.36 -3.19
CA GLY A 55 -14.50 5.77 -3.07
C GLY A 55 -13.02 6.02 -3.39
N ARG A 56 -12.20 6.29 -2.41
CA ARG A 56 -10.76 6.60 -2.59
C ARG A 56 -9.92 5.91 -1.52
N ILE A 57 -8.74 5.45 -1.88
CA ILE A 57 -7.69 4.99 -0.96
C ILE A 57 -6.59 6.04 -0.86
N ARG A 58 -5.89 6.08 0.26
CA ARG A 58 -4.74 6.95 0.48
C ARG A 58 -3.47 6.19 0.11
N ALA A 59 -2.74 6.67 -0.88
CA ALA A 59 -1.39 6.20 -1.16
C ALA A 59 -0.39 6.76 -0.12
N MET A 60 0.79 6.17 -0.04
CA MET A 60 1.87 6.60 0.83
C MET A 60 3.15 6.77 0.00
N ASN A 61 3.96 7.73 0.35
CA ASN A 61 5.34 7.87 -0.11
C ASN A 61 6.24 7.44 1.04
N VAL A 62 6.56 6.15 1.10
CA VAL A 62 7.26 5.50 2.21
C VAL A 62 6.50 5.73 3.53
N HIS A 63 6.80 6.82 4.24
CA HIS A 63 6.19 7.16 5.52
C HIS A 63 5.28 8.40 5.49
N GLN A 64 5.20 9.07 4.34
CA GLN A 64 4.41 10.29 4.19
C GLN A 64 3.09 10.00 3.50
N PRO A 65 1.99 10.65 3.90
CA PRO A 65 0.74 10.56 3.16
C PRO A 65 0.93 11.06 1.72
N GLY A 66 0.52 10.22 0.77
CA GLY A 66 0.51 10.52 -0.66
C GLY A 66 -0.88 10.96 -1.14
N ASP A 67 -1.16 10.71 -2.41
CA ASP A 67 -2.39 11.12 -3.07
C ASP A 67 -3.61 10.27 -2.64
N LEU A 68 -4.79 10.84 -2.86
CA LEU A 68 -6.05 10.10 -2.82
C LEU A 68 -6.35 9.52 -4.19
N VAL A 69 -6.29 8.19 -4.31
CA VAL A 69 -6.50 7.48 -5.56
C VAL A 69 -7.94 6.94 -5.60
N ARG A 70 -8.61 7.16 -6.73
CA ARG A 70 -9.98 6.67 -6.94
C ARG A 70 -9.98 5.15 -7.09
N VAL A 71 -10.94 4.50 -6.44
CA VAL A 71 -11.21 3.06 -6.54
C VAL A 71 -12.28 2.83 -7.60
N ASP A 72 -12.05 1.85 -8.48
CA ASP A 72 -12.98 1.49 -9.55
C ASP A 72 -13.96 0.39 -9.13
N GLY A 73 -13.56 -0.47 -8.19
CA GLY A 73 -14.38 -1.56 -7.69
C GLY A 73 -14.02 -2.02 -6.29
N LYS A 74 -14.99 -2.60 -5.58
CA LYS A 74 -14.76 -3.27 -4.31
C LYS A 74 -14.40 -4.74 -4.55
N VAL A 75 -13.48 -5.29 -3.77
CA VAL A 75 -13.03 -6.67 -3.93
C VAL A 75 -14.13 -7.70 -3.71
N ASP A 76 -15.13 -7.37 -2.88
CA ASP A 76 -16.29 -8.24 -2.64
C ASP A 76 -17.14 -8.47 -3.91
N ASP A 77 -17.13 -7.50 -4.82
CA ASP A 77 -17.91 -7.51 -6.06
C ASP A 77 -17.08 -7.92 -7.29
N ALA A 78 -15.74 -8.01 -7.12
CA ALA A 78 -14.80 -8.31 -8.20
C ALA A 78 -14.60 -9.83 -8.35
N ARG A 79 -14.53 -10.30 -9.59
CA ARG A 79 -14.25 -11.70 -9.92
C ARG A 79 -13.00 -11.80 -10.78
N ALA A 80 -12.10 -12.73 -10.44
CA ALA A 80 -10.89 -12.98 -11.24
C ALA A 80 -11.20 -13.31 -12.71
N ALA A 81 -12.37 -13.87 -12.99
CA ALA A 81 -12.82 -14.17 -14.34
C ALA A 81 -12.94 -12.93 -15.25
N ASP A 82 -13.21 -11.76 -14.66
CA ASP A 82 -13.45 -10.51 -15.39
C ASP A 82 -12.16 -9.79 -15.81
N TYR A 83 -10.99 -10.34 -15.47
CA TYR A 83 -9.67 -9.75 -15.72
C TYR A 83 -8.71 -10.76 -16.36
N ASP A 84 -7.73 -10.25 -17.10
CA ASP A 84 -6.70 -11.08 -17.76
C ASP A 84 -5.45 -11.29 -16.89
N GLY A 85 -5.25 -10.46 -15.89
CA GLY A 85 -4.13 -10.53 -14.96
C GLY A 85 -4.35 -9.70 -13.71
N LEU A 86 -3.51 -9.92 -12.71
CA LEU A 86 -3.52 -9.25 -11.42
C LEU A 86 -2.18 -8.58 -11.15
N LEU A 87 -2.23 -7.35 -10.66
CA LEU A 87 -1.11 -6.62 -10.11
C LEU A 87 -1.42 -6.22 -8.66
N ILE A 88 -0.46 -6.41 -7.76
CA ILE A 88 -0.55 -6.03 -6.35
C ILE A 88 0.65 -5.13 -6.03
N PRO A 89 0.49 -3.79 -6.01
CA PRO A 89 1.53 -2.90 -5.56
C PRO A 89 1.83 -3.09 -4.07
N GLY A 90 3.03 -2.73 -3.64
CA GLY A 90 3.46 -2.87 -2.26
C GLY A 90 3.02 -1.71 -1.36
N GLY A 91 3.89 -1.37 -0.43
CA GLY A 91 3.65 -0.44 0.67
C GLY A 91 3.61 -1.18 2.01
N TYR A 92 3.81 -0.46 3.09
CA TYR A 92 3.87 -1.08 4.42
C TYR A 92 2.51 -1.47 4.99
N ILE A 93 1.45 -0.75 4.65
CA ILE A 93 0.11 -0.90 5.23
C ILE A 93 -0.81 -1.70 4.30
N ALA A 94 -0.87 -1.35 3.01
CA ALA A 94 -1.82 -1.95 2.08
C ALA A 94 -1.73 -3.48 1.99
N PRO A 95 -0.56 -4.11 1.84
CA PRO A 95 -0.45 -5.56 1.83
C PRO A 95 -0.90 -6.20 3.15
N ASP A 96 -0.67 -5.55 4.29
CA ASP A 96 -1.11 -6.08 5.58
C ASP A 96 -2.64 -6.02 5.72
N LEU A 97 -3.29 -4.96 5.25
CA LEU A 97 -4.76 -4.89 5.19
C LEU A 97 -5.33 -5.93 4.22
N LEU A 98 -4.73 -6.09 3.04
CA LEU A 98 -5.19 -7.04 2.04
C LEU A 98 -5.08 -8.49 2.52
N ARG A 99 -3.97 -8.87 3.18
CA ARG A 99 -3.75 -10.23 3.66
C ARG A 99 -4.72 -10.63 4.78
N GLN A 100 -5.28 -9.69 5.52
CA GLN A 100 -6.30 -9.93 6.54
C GLN A 100 -7.68 -10.21 5.92
N SER A 101 -7.98 -9.68 4.73
CA SER A 101 -9.27 -9.86 4.05
C SER A 101 -9.36 -11.25 3.41
N ALA A 102 -10.37 -12.02 3.80
CA ALA A 102 -10.66 -13.31 3.19
C ALA A 102 -11.01 -13.15 1.70
N GLN A 103 -11.77 -12.12 1.35
CA GLN A 103 -12.20 -11.81 -0.02
C GLN A 103 -11.00 -11.44 -0.91
N ALA A 104 -10.05 -10.63 -0.39
CA ALA A 104 -8.86 -10.30 -1.13
C ALA A 104 -7.98 -11.53 -1.40
N ARG A 105 -7.80 -12.40 -0.40
CA ARG A 105 -7.06 -13.66 -0.59
C ARG A 105 -7.76 -14.59 -1.58
N GLU A 106 -9.09 -14.68 -1.53
CA GLU A 106 -9.86 -15.48 -2.48
C GLU A 106 -9.76 -14.93 -3.89
N PHE A 107 -9.85 -13.62 -4.05
CA PHE A 107 -9.67 -12.94 -5.32
C PHE A 107 -8.29 -13.25 -5.93
N VAL A 108 -7.22 -13.19 -5.14
CA VAL A 108 -5.85 -13.54 -5.56
C VAL A 108 -5.77 -15.02 -5.97
N ARG A 109 -6.30 -15.94 -5.17
CA ARG A 109 -6.34 -17.39 -5.50
C ARG A 109 -7.10 -17.66 -6.78
N GLY A 110 -8.14 -16.89 -7.07
CA GLY A 110 -8.92 -17.03 -8.30
C GLY A 110 -8.11 -16.82 -9.57
N PHE A 111 -7.10 -15.95 -9.57
CA PHE A 111 -6.19 -15.78 -10.70
C PHE A 111 -5.27 -16.97 -10.87
N ASP A 112 -4.66 -17.45 -9.78
CA ASP A 112 -3.77 -18.62 -9.82
C ASP A 112 -4.52 -19.87 -10.29
N ALA A 113 -5.68 -20.13 -9.73
CA ALA A 113 -6.54 -21.26 -10.12
C ALA A 113 -6.98 -21.21 -11.60
N ALA A 114 -7.16 -19.99 -12.14
CA ALA A 114 -7.47 -19.78 -13.56
C ALA A 114 -6.23 -19.77 -14.46
N GLY A 115 -5.03 -19.99 -13.93
CA GLY A 115 -3.78 -19.95 -14.67
C GLY A 115 -3.44 -18.56 -15.23
N LYS A 116 -3.98 -17.49 -14.61
CA LYS A 116 -3.74 -16.10 -15.02
C LYS A 116 -2.50 -15.52 -14.36
N PRO A 117 -1.80 -14.56 -15.00
CA PRO A 117 -0.61 -13.94 -14.43
C PRO A 117 -0.93 -13.12 -13.18
N VAL A 118 -0.09 -13.25 -12.16
CA VAL A 118 -0.14 -12.48 -10.90
C VAL A 118 1.21 -11.81 -10.69
N ALA A 119 1.22 -10.50 -10.58
CA ALA A 119 2.39 -9.68 -10.31
C ALA A 119 2.26 -9.04 -8.92
N ALA A 120 3.33 -9.10 -8.10
CA ALA A 120 3.34 -8.53 -6.76
C ALA A 120 4.65 -7.77 -6.50
N MET A 121 4.53 -6.56 -5.92
CA MET A 121 5.69 -5.70 -5.70
C MET A 121 6.02 -5.62 -4.20
N SER A 122 7.31 -5.69 -3.88
CA SER A 122 7.84 -5.36 -2.56
C SER A 122 7.13 -6.14 -1.43
N HIS A 123 6.45 -5.45 -0.51
CA HIS A 123 5.70 -6.06 0.60
C HIS A 123 4.45 -6.83 0.16
N ALA A 124 3.96 -6.64 -1.07
CA ALA A 124 2.79 -7.38 -1.57
C ALA A 124 3.02 -8.90 -1.63
N ALA A 125 4.27 -9.37 -1.60
CA ALA A 125 4.59 -10.78 -1.44
C ALA A 125 3.95 -11.42 -0.18
N LEU A 126 3.67 -10.64 0.88
CA LEU A 126 2.91 -11.10 2.05
C LEU A 126 1.48 -11.52 1.71
N VAL A 127 0.88 -10.90 0.69
CA VAL A 127 -0.46 -11.29 0.21
C VAL A 127 -0.38 -12.65 -0.47
N LEU A 128 0.69 -12.92 -1.24
CA LEU A 128 0.94 -14.24 -1.85
C LEU A 128 1.11 -15.32 -0.78
N VAL A 129 1.89 -15.06 0.28
CA VAL A 129 2.04 -15.97 1.43
C VAL A 129 0.68 -16.31 2.03
N SER A 130 -0.12 -15.28 2.36
CA SER A 130 -1.42 -15.47 3.01
C SER A 130 -2.48 -16.08 2.09
N SER A 131 -2.26 -16.02 0.77
CA SER A 131 -3.11 -16.68 -0.24
C SER A 131 -2.65 -18.11 -0.56
N GLY A 132 -1.53 -18.58 0.01
CA GLY A 132 -0.98 -19.93 -0.23
C GLY A 132 -0.23 -20.08 -1.55
N LEU A 133 0.17 -18.98 -2.19
CA LEU A 133 0.84 -18.98 -3.49
C LEU A 133 2.37 -18.96 -3.39
N ALA A 134 2.95 -18.93 -2.20
CA ALA A 134 4.39 -18.81 -2.01
C ALA A 134 5.11 -20.19 -1.97
N ALA A 135 4.47 -21.22 -1.45
CA ALA A 135 5.09 -22.53 -1.26
C ALA A 135 5.60 -23.16 -2.56
N GLY A 136 6.87 -23.57 -2.58
CA GLY A 136 7.52 -24.19 -3.74
C GLY A 136 7.84 -23.22 -4.88
N ARG A 137 7.62 -21.93 -4.72
CA ARG A 137 7.89 -20.90 -5.73
C ARG A 137 9.22 -20.19 -5.48
N THR A 138 9.81 -19.69 -6.55
CA THR A 138 10.97 -18.80 -6.47
C THR A 138 10.48 -17.34 -6.57
N LEU A 139 10.73 -16.54 -5.53
CA LEU A 139 10.18 -15.20 -5.38
C LEU A 139 11.25 -14.22 -4.91
N THR A 140 11.02 -12.95 -5.18
CA THR A 140 11.68 -11.84 -4.47
C THR A 140 10.64 -11.00 -3.74
N SER A 141 11.09 -10.15 -2.83
CA SER A 141 10.26 -9.25 -2.05
C SER A 141 11.09 -8.15 -1.43
N TRP A 142 10.44 -7.19 -0.78
CA TRP A 142 11.14 -6.36 0.19
C TRP A 142 11.99 -7.24 1.11
N PRO A 143 13.28 -6.89 1.35
CA PRO A 143 14.20 -7.76 2.09
C PRO A 143 13.72 -8.15 3.49
N GLY A 144 13.00 -7.24 4.18
CA GLY A 144 12.42 -7.52 5.49
C GLY A 144 11.31 -8.58 5.50
N VAL A 145 10.76 -8.93 4.34
CA VAL A 145 9.72 -9.98 4.17
C VAL A 145 10.33 -11.35 3.80
N ARG A 146 11.65 -11.40 3.59
CA ARG A 146 12.35 -12.63 3.16
C ARG A 146 11.99 -13.83 4.03
N ASP A 147 12.10 -13.70 5.32
CA ASP A 147 11.92 -14.82 6.25
C ASP A 147 10.46 -15.32 6.27
N ASP A 148 9.50 -14.43 6.07
CA ASP A 148 8.08 -14.81 5.90
C ASP A 148 7.91 -15.71 4.67
N LEU A 149 8.56 -15.38 3.54
CA LEU A 149 8.53 -16.16 2.30
C LEU A 149 9.21 -17.51 2.47
N VAL A 150 10.41 -17.51 3.08
CA VAL A 150 11.18 -18.75 3.33
C VAL A 150 10.40 -19.67 4.27
N ASN A 151 9.83 -19.14 5.34
CA ASN A 151 9.01 -19.89 6.29
C ASN A 151 7.72 -20.42 5.64
N ALA A 152 7.19 -19.75 4.63
CA ALA A 152 6.07 -20.19 3.82
C ALA A 152 6.47 -21.24 2.74
N GLY A 153 7.73 -21.63 2.68
CA GLY A 153 8.24 -22.65 1.75
C GLY A 153 8.67 -22.11 0.38
N ALA A 154 8.87 -20.80 0.23
CA ALA A 154 9.41 -20.22 -0.99
C ALA A 154 10.95 -20.23 -1.02
N THR A 155 11.52 -20.21 -2.21
CA THR A 155 12.94 -19.89 -2.45
C THR A 155 13.04 -18.39 -2.69
N TRP A 156 13.67 -17.63 -1.79
CA TRP A 156 13.82 -16.20 -1.93
C TRP A 156 15.09 -15.82 -2.70
N ARG A 157 14.98 -14.86 -3.62
CA ARG A 157 16.10 -14.31 -4.41
C ARG A 157 16.26 -12.82 -4.15
N ASN A 158 17.51 -12.40 -3.95
CA ASN A 158 17.85 -10.98 -3.85
C ASN A 158 18.06 -10.37 -5.25
N GLN A 159 16.98 -10.28 -6.03
CA GLN A 159 16.98 -9.79 -7.40
C GLN A 159 15.91 -8.69 -7.55
N ASP A 160 16.13 -7.79 -8.52
CA ASP A 160 15.23 -6.67 -8.81
C ASP A 160 13.82 -7.14 -9.18
N ALA A 161 13.75 -8.18 -10.01
CA ALA A 161 12.52 -8.88 -10.37
C ALA A 161 12.79 -10.38 -10.50
N VAL A 162 11.80 -11.20 -10.12
CA VAL A 162 11.83 -12.66 -10.27
C VAL A 162 10.53 -13.12 -10.87
N ARG A 163 10.63 -13.90 -11.95
CA ARG A 163 9.51 -14.58 -12.58
C ARG A 163 9.61 -16.09 -12.31
N ASP A 164 8.52 -16.67 -11.83
CA ASP A 164 8.34 -18.11 -11.65
C ASP A 164 6.98 -18.51 -12.22
N GLY A 165 6.99 -19.01 -13.46
CA GLY A 165 5.79 -19.38 -14.18
C GLY A 165 4.85 -18.19 -14.35
N ARG A 166 3.72 -18.24 -13.63
CA ARG A 166 2.68 -17.21 -13.66
C ARG A 166 2.76 -16.20 -12.49
N LEU A 167 3.84 -16.23 -11.74
CA LEU A 167 4.14 -15.22 -10.73
C LEU A 167 5.30 -14.34 -11.18
N LEU A 168 5.15 -13.02 -11.01
CA LEU A 168 6.20 -12.04 -11.16
C LEU A 168 6.28 -11.23 -9.87
N THR A 169 7.48 -11.13 -9.28
CA THR A 169 7.69 -10.36 -8.05
C THR A 169 8.81 -9.35 -8.21
N SER A 170 8.76 -8.22 -7.50
CA SER A 170 9.86 -7.25 -7.41
C SER A 170 10.29 -7.01 -5.96
N ARG A 171 11.51 -6.51 -5.79
CA ARG A 171 12.14 -6.38 -4.49
C ARG A 171 11.78 -5.08 -3.78
N THR A 172 12.05 -3.93 -4.41
CA THR A 172 11.91 -2.61 -3.78
C THR A 172 11.31 -1.58 -4.74
N PRO A 173 10.83 -0.42 -4.24
CA PRO A 173 10.36 0.67 -5.11
C PRO A 173 11.44 1.18 -6.08
N GLN A 174 12.72 1.09 -5.71
CA GLN A 174 13.84 1.48 -6.57
C GLN A 174 13.98 0.56 -7.78
N ASP A 175 13.49 -0.67 -7.67
CA ASP A 175 13.52 -1.67 -8.74
C ASP A 175 12.31 -1.54 -9.70
N ALA A 176 11.43 -0.56 -9.51
CA ALA A 176 10.19 -0.40 -10.30
C ALA A 176 10.44 -0.35 -11.81
N ALA A 177 11.54 0.26 -12.26
CA ALA A 177 11.89 0.30 -13.68
C ALA A 177 12.25 -1.08 -14.24
N ALA A 178 12.95 -1.91 -13.47
CA ALA A 178 13.27 -3.29 -13.83
C ALA A 178 11.99 -4.14 -13.87
N PHE A 179 11.16 -3.99 -12.83
CA PHE A 179 9.87 -4.69 -12.75
C PHE A 179 8.93 -4.34 -13.93
N VAL A 180 8.79 -3.06 -14.29
CA VAL A 180 7.92 -2.61 -15.39
C VAL A 180 8.38 -3.19 -16.73
N ARG A 181 9.69 -3.31 -16.98
CA ARG A 181 10.19 -3.97 -18.20
C ARG A 181 9.76 -5.42 -18.30
N GLU A 182 9.69 -6.13 -17.18
CA GLU A 182 9.24 -7.52 -17.13
C GLU A 182 7.70 -7.64 -17.12
N LEU A 183 6.99 -6.67 -16.55
CA LEU A 183 5.54 -6.71 -16.32
C LEU A 183 4.75 -6.80 -17.63
N ILE A 184 5.09 -6.01 -18.63
CA ILE A 184 4.32 -5.93 -19.87
C ILE A 184 4.40 -7.24 -20.67
N PRO A 185 5.59 -7.79 -21.01
CA PRO A 185 5.69 -9.09 -21.67
C PRO A 185 5.12 -10.23 -20.82
N PHE A 186 5.26 -10.17 -19.49
CA PHE A 186 4.66 -11.14 -18.58
C PHE A 186 3.12 -11.16 -18.68
N LEU A 187 2.47 -10.00 -18.65
CA LEU A 187 1.03 -9.89 -18.78
C LEU A 187 0.52 -10.19 -20.21
N ALA A 188 1.37 -9.99 -21.21
CA ALA A 188 1.08 -10.39 -22.59
C ALA A 188 1.07 -11.91 -22.76
N GLY A 189 1.66 -12.66 -21.83
CA GLY A 189 1.81 -14.12 -21.93
C GLY A 189 3.01 -14.53 -22.73
N GLU A 190 3.99 -13.64 -22.93
CA GLU A 190 5.24 -13.98 -23.60
C GLU A 190 6.06 -14.92 -22.72
N ASP A 191 6.40 -16.08 -23.27
CA ASP A 191 7.26 -17.03 -22.58
C ASP A 191 8.72 -16.52 -22.61
N GLN A 192 9.20 -16.01 -21.46
CA GLN A 192 10.64 -15.90 -21.30
C GLN A 192 11.20 -17.31 -21.06
N ALA A 193 12.19 -17.70 -21.87
CA ALA A 193 13.00 -18.88 -21.57
C ALA A 193 13.50 -18.74 -20.13
N ALA A 194 13.12 -19.70 -19.28
CA ALA A 194 13.48 -19.71 -17.88
C ALA A 194 15.01 -19.60 -17.73
N SER A 195 15.51 -18.42 -17.48
CA SER A 195 16.91 -18.20 -17.08
C SER A 195 17.05 -18.48 -15.58
N SER A 196 16.72 -19.69 -15.20
CA SER A 196 16.96 -20.18 -13.86
C SER A 196 18.18 -21.09 -13.90
N THR A 197 19.36 -20.52 -13.71
CA THR A 197 20.43 -21.24 -13.02
C THR A 197 19.97 -21.34 -11.56
N ALA A 198 19.11 -22.31 -11.30
CA ALA A 198 18.55 -22.53 -9.97
C ALA A 198 19.67 -22.93 -9.01
N GLN A 199 20.19 -21.99 -8.27
CA GLN A 199 20.98 -22.29 -7.09
C GLN A 199 20.04 -22.91 -6.04
N PRO A 200 20.41 -24.05 -5.43
CA PRO A 200 19.61 -24.64 -4.37
C PRO A 200 19.60 -23.71 -3.15
N GLY A 201 18.41 -23.51 -2.58
CA GLY A 201 18.20 -22.70 -1.38
C GLY A 201 17.95 -21.21 -1.66
N SER A 202 17.53 -20.51 -0.61
CA SER A 202 17.28 -19.06 -0.64
C SER A 202 18.58 -18.27 -0.49
N ASP A 203 18.62 -17.08 -1.08
CA ASP A 203 19.72 -16.15 -0.87
C ASP A 203 19.77 -15.71 0.61
N PRO A 204 20.96 -15.35 1.13
CA PRO A 204 21.13 -14.96 2.52
C PRO A 204 20.30 -13.71 2.85
N PRO A 205 19.92 -13.51 4.13
CA PRO A 205 19.25 -12.30 4.55
C PRO A 205 20.17 -11.08 4.39
N GLN A 206 19.56 -9.93 4.15
CA GLN A 206 20.27 -8.66 4.13
C GLN A 206 20.83 -8.35 5.52
N GLN A 207 22.12 -7.99 5.61
CA GLN A 207 22.80 -7.78 6.89
C GLN A 207 22.44 -6.42 7.54
N THR A 208 22.11 -5.45 6.73
CA THR A 208 21.73 -4.10 7.20
C THR A 208 20.37 -3.73 6.61
N PRO A 209 19.55 -2.96 7.35
CA PRO A 209 18.29 -2.46 6.81
C PRO A 209 18.54 -1.67 5.52
N SER A 210 17.59 -1.77 4.58
CA SER A 210 17.58 -0.89 3.40
C SER A 210 17.50 0.56 3.87
N GLU A 211 18.36 1.42 3.31
CA GLU A 211 18.28 2.85 3.58
C GLU A 211 16.91 3.36 3.13
N LEU A 212 16.15 3.85 4.09
CA LEU A 212 14.94 4.58 3.79
C LEU A 212 15.35 5.93 3.18
N PRO A 213 14.62 6.44 2.17
CA PRO A 213 14.86 7.78 1.67
C PRO A 213 14.92 8.76 2.85
N ASP A 214 15.91 9.64 2.85
CA ASP A 214 16.25 10.57 3.96
C ASP A 214 15.17 11.64 4.24
N GLN A 215 13.96 11.40 3.78
CA GLN A 215 12.77 12.16 4.14
C GLN A 215 12.31 11.70 5.52
N SER A 216 12.96 12.27 6.51
CA SER A 216 12.68 12.07 7.91
C SER A 216 11.17 12.04 8.21
N LEU A 217 10.79 11.24 9.18
CA LEU A 217 9.50 11.18 9.87
C LEU A 217 9.04 12.55 10.44
N ARG A 218 9.40 13.66 9.79
CA ARG A 218 9.08 15.03 10.21
C ARG A 218 7.59 15.24 10.41
N TRP A 219 6.76 14.56 9.65
CA TRP A 219 5.30 14.64 9.78
C TRP A 219 4.76 13.89 11.02
N LEU A 220 5.50 12.87 11.53
CA LEU A 220 5.16 12.20 12.80
C LEU A 220 5.57 13.05 14.01
N ALA A 221 6.62 13.85 13.87
CA ALA A 221 7.13 14.72 14.93
C ALA A 221 6.45 16.10 14.95
N ALA A 222 5.87 16.56 13.84
CA ALA A 222 5.17 17.84 13.75
C ALA A 222 3.66 17.62 13.84
N PRO A 223 2.99 18.06 14.90
CA PRO A 223 1.54 18.04 14.93
C PRO A 223 1.02 18.87 13.74
N SER A 224 0.05 18.33 13.02
CA SER A 224 -0.57 19.06 11.92
C SER A 224 -1.11 20.42 12.40
N LEU A 225 -1.10 21.43 11.55
CA LEU A 225 -1.70 22.73 11.87
C LEU A 225 -3.12 22.58 12.43
N GLY A 226 -3.89 21.61 11.94
CA GLY A 226 -5.21 21.27 12.47
C GLY A 226 -5.17 20.70 13.89
N ALA A 227 -4.20 19.84 14.22
CA ALA A 227 -4.03 19.33 15.57
C ALA A 227 -3.54 20.42 16.54
N MET A 228 -2.67 21.31 16.08
CA MET A 228 -2.24 22.50 16.85
C MET A 228 -3.41 23.46 17.11
N LEU A 229 -4.23 23.73 16.09
CA LEU A 229 -5.43 24.55 16.25
C LEU A 229 -6.46 23.88 17.16
N SER A 230 -6.65 22.58 17.08
CA SER A 230 -7.57 21.83 17.97
C SER A 230 -7.10 21.86 19.41
N LEU A 231 -5.80 21.69 19.67
CA LEU A 231 -5.21 21.81 21.01
C LEU A 231 -5.33 23.24 21.56
N ALA A 232 -5.12 24.27 20.71
CA ALA A 232 -5.29 25.66 21.10
C ALA A 232 -6.74 25.97 21.45
N ILE A 233 -7.72 25.49 20.67
CA ILE A 233 -9.17 25.67 20.93
C ILE A 233 -9.56 24.97 22.24
N VAL A 234 -9.11 23.74 22.47
CA VAL A 234 -9.35 23.00 23.72
C VAL A 234 -8.71 23.74 24.90
N GLY A 235 -7.46 24.20 24.76
CA GLY A 235 -6.78 24.98 25.77
C GLY A 235 -7.49 26.28 26.13
N VAL A 236 -7.95 27.04 25.14
CA VAL A 236 -8.74 28.27 25.34
C VAL A 236 -10.09 27.95 25.98
N GLY A 237 -10.74 26.87 25.56
CA GLY A 237 -12.01 26.41 26.13
C GLY A 237 -11.89 26.05 27.62
N VAL A 238 -10.84 25.34 28.02
CA VAL A 238 -10.57 24.97 29.42
C VAL A 238 -10.28 26.21 30.27
N VAL A 239 -9.48 27.15 29.76
CA VAL A 239 -9.18 28.41 30.48
C VAL A 239 -10.44 29.27 30.64
N ALA A 240 -11.30 29.35 29.60
CA ALA A 240 -12.55 30.10 29.65
C ALA A 240 -13.55 29.46 30.63
N ALA A 241 -13.67 28.13 30.61
CA ALA A 241 -14.53 27.40 31.55
C ALA A 241 -14.06 27.58 33.02
N ASN A 242 -12.76 27.52 33.27
CA ASN A 242 -12.20 27.68 34.59
C ASN A 242 -12.34 29.12 35.11
N ARG A 243 -12.27 30.14 34.22
CA ARG A 243 -12.58 31.53 34.57
C ARG A 243 -14.07 31.77 34.89
N SER A 244 -14.96 31.08 34.18
CA SER A 244 -16.41 31.20 34.40
C SER A 244 -16.82 30.53 35.73
N LEU A 245 -16.24 29.40 36.07
CA LEU A 245 -16.44 28.71 37.37
C LEU A 245 -15.97 29.57 38.52
N ARG A 246 -14.77 30.15 38.48
CA ARG A 246 -14.24 31.05 39.53
C ARG A 246 -15.10 32.31 39.69
N LYS A 247 -15.67 32.86 38.58
CA LYS A 247 -16.60 34.00 38.67
C LYS A 247 -17.93 33.65 39.34
N ARG A 248 -18.43 32.43 39.18
CA ARG A 248 -19.62 31.94 39.86
C ARG A 248 -19.38 31.76 41.34
N GLU A 249 -18.32 31.07 41.73
CA GLU A 249 -17.96 30.88 43.12
C GLU A 249 -17.75 32.22 43.87
N PHE A 250 -17.17 33.22 43.21
CA PHE A 250 -16.96 34.56 43.81
C PHE A 250 -18.27 35.30 43.98
N ARG A 251 -19.23 35.14 43.07
CA ARG A 251 -20.53 35.76 43.14
C ARG A 251 -21.43 35.11 44.21
N ASP A 252 -21.37 33.79 44.31
CA ASP A 252 -22.11 33.02 45.31
C ASP A 252 -21.62 33.29 46.72
N ALA A 253 -20.29 33.47 46.87
CA ALA A 253 -19.68 33.84 48.17
C ALA A 253 -20.09 35.30 48.57
N GLN A 254 -20.20 36.25 47.65
CA GLN A 254 -20.67 37.61 47.94
C GLN A 254 -22.15 37.66 48.29
N SER A 255 -23.00 36.86 47.62
CA SER A 255 -24.42 36.81 47.92
C SER A 255 -24.71 36.13 49.27
N GLY A 256 -23.90 35.13 49.66
CA GLY A 256 -23.98 34.50 50.98
C GLY A 256 -23.57 35.44 52.12
N GLN A 257 -22.59 36.28 51.91
CA GLN A 257 -22.17 37.31 52.89
C GLN A 257 -23.21 38.43 53.04
N ALA A 258 -23.87 38.86 51.96
CA ALA A 258 -24.90 39.85 52.00
C ALA A 258 -26.17 39.38 52.76
N GLN A 259 -26.52 38.10 52.62
CA GLN A 259 -27.65 37.49 53.37
C GLN A 259 -27.31 37.27 54.87
N ALA A 260 -26.06 37.03 55.20
CA ALA A 260 -25.67 36.86 56.60
C ALA A 260 -25.62 38.19 57.40
N GLN A 261 -25.53 39.35 56.74
CA GLN A 261 -25.57 40.68 57.36
C GLN A 261 -26.99 41.27 57.50
N ALA A 262 -27.99 40.68 56.85
CA ALA A 262 -29.40 41.02 56.99
C ALA A 262 -30.07 40.07 58.01
N GLY A 263 -29.59 40.07 59.24
CA GLY A 263 -30.21 39.38 60.38
C GLY A 263 -31.48 40.11 60.84
N PRO A 264 -32.44 39.40 61.48
CA PRO A 264 -33.78 39.94 61.72
C PRO A 264 -33.69 41.04 62.81
N GLU A 265 -34.07 42.23 62.36
CA GLU A 265 -34.60 43.23 63.31
C GLU A 265 -36.06 42.86 63.59
N GLY A 266 -36.36 42.55 64.83
CA GLY A 266 -37.68 42.28 65.33
C GLY A 266 -37.66 41.97 66.80
#